data_9b86ea7b9a99e84c297b35b3814de955
#
_entry.id   9b86ea7b9a99e84c297b35b3814de955
#
_cell.length_a   1.000
_cell.length_b   1.000
_cell.length_c   1.000
_cell.angle_alpha   90.00
_cell.angle_beta   90.00
_cell.angle_gamma   90.00
#
_symmetry.space_group_name_H-M   'P 1'
#
loop_
_entity.id
_entity.type
_entity.pdbx_description
1 polymer ?
#
loop_
_entity_poly.entity_id
_entity_poly.type
_entity_poly.pdbx_seq_one_letter_code
_entity_poly.pdbx_strand_id
1 'polypeptide(L)'
;MDKQIIWSKLAHNDRLNILDYWIKRNKSVTYSKRLNQIFEYTADLISKYPKLGKQTEIEGIRFKIIKDYLFTYRESKEFVEILTIWDSRQDPEKFDKIIKKDRS
;
A
#
# COMPACT_ATOMS: atom_id res chain seq x y z
N MET A 1 -10.33 -9.32 16.78
CA MET A 1 -10.00 -10.32 15.77
C MET A 1 -9.45 -9.64 14.53
N ASP A 2 -8.40 -10.18 13.94
CA ASP A 2 -7.76 -9.57 12.77
C ASP A 2 -8.66 -9.68 11.54
N LYS A 3 -8.70 -8.64 10.75
CA LYS A 3 -9.42 -8.67 9.48
C LYS A 3 -8.57 -9.41 8.44
N GLN A 4 -9.24 -10.00 7.46
CA GLN A 4 -8.55 -10.63 6.33
C GLN A 4 -7.86 -9.56 5.49
N ILE A 5 -6.66 -9.86 5.01
CA ILE A 5 -5.90 -8.95 4.14
C ILE A 5 -6.12 -9.38 2.69
N ILE A 6 -6.50 -8.42 1.86
CA ILE A 6 -6.67 -8.63 0.42
C ILE A 6 -5.76 -7.64 -0.31
N TRP A 7 -4.92 -8.14 -1.20
CA TRP A 7 -4.11 -7.30 -2.08
C TRP A 7 -4.82 -7.15 -3.41
N SER A 8 -5.13 -5.91 -3.80
CA SER A 8 -5.69 -5.67 -5.13
C SER A 8 -4.66 -6.06 -6.20
N LYS A 9 -5.12 -6.27 -7.42
CA LYS A 9 -4.22 -6.55 -8.54
C LYS A 9 -3.21 -5.42 -8.73
N LEU A 10 -3.67 -4.18 -8.63
CA LEU A 10 -2.79 -3.02 -8.75
C LEU A 10 -1.73 -2.99 -7.66
N ALA A 11 -2.14 -3.18 -6.40
CA ALA A 11 -1.19 -3.18 -5.27
C ALA A 11 -0.17 -4.31 -5.40
N HIS A 12 -0.61 -5.47 -5.84
CA HIS A 12 0.28 -6.61 -6.07
C HIS A 12 1.33 -6.26 -7.14
N ASN A 13 0.89 -5.68 -8.24
CA ASN A 13 1.81 -5.27 -9.31
C ASN A 13 2.74 -4.14 -8.87
N ASP A 14 2.22 -3.17 -8.12
CA ASP A 14 3.04 -2.10 -7.54
C ASP A 14 4.15 -2.68 -6.68
N ARG A 15 3.80 -3.62 -5.81
CA ARG A 15 4.76 -4.27 -4.92
C ARG A 15 5.89 -4.93 -5.71
N LEU A 16 5.54 -5.73 -6.72
CA LEU A 16 6.53 -6.42 -7.54
C LEU A 16 7.44 -5.42 -8.29
N ASN A 17 6.86 -4.38 -8.85
CA ASN A 17 7.61 -3.36 -9.58
C ASN A 17 8.57 -2.60 -8.67
N ILE A 18 8.13 -2.25 -7.47
CA ILE A 18 8.97 -1.54 -6.49
C ILE A 18 10.15 -2.42 -6.07
N LEU A 19 9.88 -3.70 -5.76
CA LEU A 19 10.93 -4.61 -5.32
C LEU A 19 11.95 -4.86 -6.42
N ASP A 20 11.48 -5.03 -7.66
CA ASP A 20 12.34 -5.22 -8.82
C ASP A 20 13.20 -3.98 -9.09
N TYR A 21 12.60 -2.79 -8.98
CA TYR A 21 13.33 -1.54 -9.15
C TYR A 21 14.55 -1.44 -8.23
N TRP A 22 14.36 -1.79 -6.94
CA TRP A 22 15.45 -1.66 -5.97
C TRP A 22 16.51 -2.75 -6.13
N ILE A 23 16.13 -3.94 -6.59
CA ILE A 23 17.10 -5.00 -6.93
C ILE A 23 18.02 -4.51 -8.05
N LYS A 24 17.44 -3.96 -9.11
CA LYS A 24 18.20 -3.50 -10.27
C LYS A 24 19.06 -2.29 -9.95
N ARG A 25 18.52 -1.34 -9.19
CA ARG A 25 19.25 -0.13 -8.80
C ARG A 25 20.44 -0.44 -7.91
N ASN A 26 20.28 -1.30 -6.94
CA ASN A 26 21.32 -1.61 -5.95
C ASN A 26 22.18 -2.79 -6.37
N LYS A 27 21.80 -3.50 -7.43
CA LYS A 27 22.45 -4.73 -7.88
C LYS A 27 22.58 -5.74 -6.74
N SER A 28 21.56 -5.78 -5.87
CA SER A 28 21.52 -6.61 -4.67
C SER A 28 20.06 -6.75 -4.23
N VAL A 29 19.73 -7.91 -3.64
CA VAL A 29 18.38 -8.18 -3.13
C VAL A 29 18.16 -7.70 -1.70
N THR A 30 19.21 -7.26 -1.01
CA THR A 30 19.15 -6.98 0.43
C THR A 30 18.10 -5.94 0.81
N TYR A 31 18.14 -4.78 0.17
CA TYR A 31 17.18 -3.71 0.47
C TYR A 31 15.76 -4.09 0.08
N SER A 32 15.62 -4.75 -1.07
CA SER A 32 14.32 -5.18 -1.57
C SER A 32 13.67 -6.18 -0.60
N LYS A 33 14.43 -7.14 -0.08
CA LYS A 33 13.91 -8.08 0.92
C LYS A 33 13.44 -7.37 2.17
N ARG A 34 14.22 -6.41 2.65
CA ARG A 34 13.86 -5.62 3.84
C ARG A 34 12.58 -4.82 3.60
N LEU A 35 12.49 -4.17 2.44
CA LEU A 35 11.31 -3.38 2.08
C LEU A 35 10.07 -4.26 1.99
N ASN A 36 10.20 -5.45 1.42
CA ASN A 36 9.09 -6.41 1.33
C ASN A 36 8.61 -6.83 2.72
N GLN A 37 9.54 -7.07 3.65
CA GLN A 37 9.18 -7.38 5.04
C GLN A 37 8.41 -6.24 5.68
N ILE A 38 8.78 -5.00 5.40
CA ILE A 38 8.06 -3.82 5.92
C ILE A 38 6.65 -3.77 5.34
N PHE A 39 6.48 -4.05 4.04
CA PHE A 39 5.15 -4.10 3.43
C PHE A 39 4.26 -5.17 4.08
N GLU A 40 4.80 -6.36 4.31
CA GLU A 40 4.06 -7.45 4.95
C GLU A 40 3.70 -7.11 6.39
N TYR A 41 4.65 -6.57 7.15
CA TYR A 41 4.42 -6.14 8.52
C TYR A 41 3.33 -5.07 8.58
N THR A 42 3.37 -4.11 7.66
CA THR A 42 2.38 -3.03 7.62
C THR A 42 0.98 -3.57 7.33
N ALA A 43 0.86 -4.52 6.38
CA ALA A 43 -0.43 -5.14 6.08
C ALA A 43 -0.99 -5.85 7.32
N ASP A 44 -0.16 -6.60 8.04
CA ASP A 44 -0.58 -7.26 9.28
C ASP A 44 -1.02 -6.25 10.33
N LEU A 45 -0.29 -5.18 10.48
CA LEU A 45 -0.60 -4.14 11.47
C LEU A 45 -1.94 -3.47 11.16
N ILE A 46 -2.20 -3.18 9.89
CA ILE A 46 -3.45 -2.58 9.44
C ILE A 46 -4.62 -3.55 9.67
N SER A 47 -4.41 -4.86 9.48
CA SER A 47 -5.47 -5.84 9.69
C SER A 47 -5.92 -5.87 11.15
N LYS A 48 -5.02 -5.57 12.08
CA LYS A 48 -5.31 -5.50 13.52
C LYS A 48 -5.87 -4.14 13.92
N TYR A 49 -5.36 -3.08 13.32
CA TYR A 49 -5.70 -1.69 13.67
C TYR A 49 -6.04 -0.91 12.40
N PRO A 50 -7.22 -1.16 11.81
CA PRO A 50 -7.54 -0.57 10.49
C PRO A 50 -7.58 0.96 10.47
N LYS A 51 -7.74 1.61 11.62
CA LYS A 51 -7.79 3.06 11.68
C LYS A 51 -6.42 3.70 11.93
N LEU A 52 -5.36 2.91 11.88
CA LEU A 52 -4.00 3.37 12.11
C LEU A 52 -3.51 4.37 11.05
N GLY A 53 -3.89 4.16 9.79
CA GLY A 53 -3.47 5.05 8.71
C GLY A 53 -4.22 6.38 8.71
N LYS A 54 -3.68 7.35 8.00
CA LYS A 54 -4.30 8.65 7.84
C LYS A 54 -5.45 8.57 6.84
N GLN A 55 -6.54 9.28 7.14
CA GLN A 55 -7.69 9.37 6.26
C GLN A 55 -7.33 10.19 5.01
N THR A 56 -7.72 9.69 3.82
CA THR A 56 -7.63 10.45 2.57
C THR A 56 -8.89 11.30 2.42
N GLU A 57 -9.00 12.01 1.29
CA GLU A 57 -10.22 12.76 0.94
C GLU A 57 -11.42 11.83 0.74
N ILE A 58 -11.17 10.55 0.47
CA ILE A 58 -12.22 9.56 0.26
C ILE A 58 -12.46 8.82 1.57
N GLU A 59 -13.69 8.92 2.08
CA GLU A 59 -14.06 8.24 3.31
C GLU A 59 -13.84 6.72 3.16
N GLY A 60 -13.26 6.12 4.19
CA GLY A 60 -12.96 4.69 4.21
C GLY A 60 -11.63 4.32 3.59
N ILE A 61 -10.97 5.24 2.92
CA ILE A 61 -9.66 5.01 2.33
C ILE A 61 -8.60 5.73 3.13
N ARG A 62 -7.62 4.98 3.61
CA ARG A 62 -6.53 5.47 4.44
C ARG A 62 -5.18 5.12 3.84
N PHE A 63 -4.13 5.77 4.30
CA PHE A 63 -2.79 5.42 3.88
C PHE A 63 -1.81 5.45 5.04
N LYS A 64 -0.77 4.65 4.92
CA LYS A 64 0.37 4.62 5.83
C LYS A 64 1.62 4.96 5.03
N ILE A 65 2.45 5.87 5.55
CA ILE A 65 3.68 6.24 4.85
C ILE A 65 4.76 5.22 5.20
N ILE A 66 5.35 4.62 4.16
CA ILE A 66 6.48 3.69 4.28
C ILE A 66 7.58 4.21 3.36
N LYS A 67 8.63 4.79 3.92
CA LYS A 67 9.69 5.42 3.13
C LYS A 67 9.07 6.51 2.24
N ASP A 68 9.21 6.39 0.91
CA ASP A 68 8.62 7.32 -0.05
C ASP A 68 7.30 6.82 -0.62
N TYR A 69 6.71 5.79 -0.01
CA TYR A 69 5.50 5.15 -0.55
C TYR A 69 4.29 5.40 0.31
N LEU A 70 3.15 5.60 -0.35
CA LEU A 70 1.84 5.68 0.31
C LEU A 70 1.19 4.31 0.21
N PHE A 71 1.23 3.57 1.31
CA PHE A 71 0.63 2.24 1.43
C PHE A 71 -0.86 2.46 1.71
N THR A 72 -1.67 2.40 0.65
CA THR A 72 -3.05 2.85 0.66
C THR A 72 -4.00 1.67 0.75
N TYR A 73 -5.00 1.75 1.62
CA TYR A 73 -5.91 0.65 1.87
C TYR A 73 -7.32 1.13 2.15
N ARG A 74 -8.27 0.22 1.99
CA ARG A 74 -9.67 0.44 2.30
C ARG A 74 -10.11 -0.57 3.35
N GLU A 75 -10.75 -0.09 4.41
CA GLU A 75 -11.34 -0.94 5.42
C GLU A 75 -12.75 -1.32 5.03
N SER A 76 -13.10 -2.60 5.19
CA SER A 76 -14.47 -3.05 5.14
C SER A 76 -14.76 -3.86 6.40
N LYS A 77 -15.99 -4.38 6.52
CA LYS A 77 -16.41 -5.05 7.77
C LYS A 77 -15.53 -6.25 8.10
N GLU A 78 -15.15 -7.04 7.10
CA GLU A 78 -14.45 -8.30 7.32
C GLU A 78 -13.01 -8.31 6.81
N PHE A 79 -12.62 -7.31 6.03
CA PHE A 79 -11.29 -7.30 5.43
C PHE A 79 -10.73 -5.88 5.31
N VAL A 80 -9.42 -5.82 5.10
CA VAL A 80 -8.74 -4.63 4.61
C VAL A 80 -8.17 -4.95 3.24
N GLU A 81 -8.44 -4.09 2.26
CA GLU A 81 -7.94 -4.26 0.91
C GLU A 81 -6.81 -3.26 0.68
N ILE A 82 -5.64 -3.77 0.32
CA ILE A 82 -4.52 -2.91 -0.07
C ILE A 82 -4.76 -2.49 -1.52
N LEU A 83 -4.99 -1.20 -1.73
CA LEU A 83 -5.41 -0.66 -3.03
C LEU A 83 -4.25 -0.36 -3.95
N THR A 84 -3.20 0.25 -3.42
CA THR A 84 -2.02 0.62 -4.18
C THR A 84 -0.87 0.92 -3.22
N ILE A 85 0.36 0.76 -3.72
CA ILE A 85 1.56 1.25 -3.05
C ILE A 85 2.09 2.34 -3.98
N TRP A 86 1.77 3.59 -3.64
CA TRP A 86 2.05 4.73 -4.52
C TRP A 86 3.35 5.43 -4.13
N ASP A 87 4.21 5.68 -5.14
CA ASP A 87 5.42 6.47 -4.92
C ASP A 87 5.03 7.94 -4.77
N SER A 88 5.28 8.52 -3.60
CA SER A 88 4.89 9.88 -3.27
C SER A 88 5.58 10.94 -4.13
N ARG A 89 6.62 10.56 -4.85
CA ARG A 89 7.35 11.46 -5.76
C ARG A 89 6.69 11.56 -7.13
N GLN A 90 5.70 10.70 -7.42
CA GLN A 90 4.97 10.73 -8.67
C GLN A 90 3.79 11.69 -8.59
N ASP A 91 3.17 11.94 -9.75
CA ASP A 91 2.08 12.90 -9.91
C ASP A 91 0.90 12.65 -8.96
N PRO A 92 0.60 13.58 -8.03
CA PRO A 92 -0.51 13.43 -7.09
C PRO A 92 -1.88 13.28 -7.78
N GLU A 93 -2.05 13.84 -8.97
CA GLU A 93 -3.32 13.71 -9.70
C GLU A 93 -3.60 12.26 -10.10
N LYS A 94 -2.55 11.51 -10.44
CA LYS A 94 -2.69 10.09 -10.76
C LYS A 94 -3.10 9.29 -9.53
N PHE A 95 -2.53 9.62 -8.37
CA PHE A 95 -2.92 9.00 -7.11
C PHE A 95 -4.39 9.26 -6.80
N ASP A 96 -4.84 10.51 -6.93
CA ASP A 96 -6.22 10.88 -6.71
C ASP A 96 -7.17 10.10 -7.63
N LYS A 97 -6.79 9.92 -8.88
CA LYS A 97 -7.60 9.14 -9.82
C LYS A 97 -7.72 7.69 -9.40
N ILE A 98 -6.65 7.10 -8.87
CA ILE A 98 -6.66 5.71 -8.40
C ILE A 98 -7.64 5.53 -7.24
N ILE A 99 -7.55 6.37 -6.22
CA ILE A 99 -8.41 6.25 -5.04
C ILE A 99 -9.86 6.60 -5.35
N LYS A 100 -10.10 7.57 -6.24
CA LYS A 100 -11.46 7.96 -6.66
C LYS A 100 -12.14 6.89 -7.49
N LYS A 101 -11.37 6.18 -8.32
CA LYS A 101 -11.88 5.08 -9.13
C LYS A 101 -12.43 3.96 -8.28
N ASP A 102 -11.79 3.67 -7.16
CA ASP A 102 -12.24 2.62 -6.24
C ASP A 102 -13.56 2.97 -5.56
N ARG A 103 -13.90 4.25 -5.52
CA ARG A 103 -15.11 4.75 -4.87
C ARG A 103 -16.40 4.37 -5.59
N SER A 104 -16.33 4.24 -6.89
CA SER A 104 -17.52 3.89 -7.69
C SER A 104 -17.87 2.37 -7.63
#